data_6f5b27321f44b7494b9374a262b31ae3
#
_entry.id   6f5b27321f44b7494b9374a262b31ae3
#
_cell.length_a   1.000
_cell.length_b   1.000
_cell.length_c   1.000
_cell.angle_alpha   90.00
_cell.angle_beta   90.00
_cell.angle_gamma   90.00
#
_symmetry.space_group_name_H-M   'P 1'
#
loop_
_entity.id
_entity.type
_entity.pdbx_description
1 polymer ?
#
loop_
_entity_poly.entity_id
_entity_poly.type
_entity_poly.pdbx_seq_one_letter_code
_entity_poly.pdbx_strand_id
1 'polypeptide(L)'
;MKIIWHGHSCFEITGKDGTIVFDPYQVNSVPGLNPLKLKANLVLCSHEHEDHNARNCVETTLKDFKVAHIETYHDHHQGSRRGKNTIHIVEFDDMKIVHMGDIGCMMDDVSKLKNCDVLMIPIGGYYTIDTKEALKYIERIHPRIVIPMHYRSHEFGYDVLSTNEEFIQQSSNIVYVDDSLEVNKETKGQTAVSYTHLTL
;
A
#
# COMPACT_ATOMS: atom_id res chain seq x y z
N MET A 1 -13.85 9.21 2.45
CA MET A 1 -12.41 9.48 2.68
C MET A 1 -11.69 9.75 1.40
N LYS A 2 -10.57 10.45 1.45
CA LYS A 2 -9.63 10.63 0.35
C LYS A 2 -8.38 9.81 0.62
N ILE A 3 -7.90 9.10 -0.39
CA ILE A 3 -6.62 8.36 -0.37
C ILE A 3 -5.68 9.09 -1.31
N ILE A 4 -4.47 9.40 -0.86
CA ILE A 4 -3.41 9.99 -1.68
C ILE A 4 -2.24 9.02 -1.70
N TRP A 5 -1.71 8.74 -2.88
CA TRP A 5 -0.49 7.96 -3.04
C TRP A 5 0.70 8.88 -3.27
N HIS A 6 1.66 8.83 -2.37
CA HIS A 6 2.89 9.62 -2.43
C HIS A 6 4.04 8.91 -3.16
N GLY A 7 3.78 7.71 -3.67
CA GLY A 7 4.75 6.84 -4.34
C GLY A 7 5.20 5.68 -3.45
N HIS A 8 5.79 4.66 -4.08
CA HIS A 8 6.24 3.42 -3.44
C HIS A 8 5.11 2.75 -2.65
N SER A 9 5.25 2.61 -1.33
CA SER A 9 4.19 2.12 -0.43
C SER A 9 3.60 3.23 0.46
N CYS A 10 3.93 4.50 0.19
CA CYS A 10 3.49 5.62 1.02
C CYS A 10 2.09 6.10 0.63
N PHE A 11 1.14 5.94 1.56
CA PHE A 11 -0.23 6.42 1.42
C PHE A 11 -0.63 7.36 2.55
N GLU A 12 -1.43 8.35 2.21
CA GLU A 12 -2.15 9.19 3.16
C GLU A 12 -3.64 8.95 2.97
N ILE A 13 -4.36 8.64 4.05
CA ILE A 13 -5.82 8.58 4.06
C ILE A 13 -6.37 9.69 4.94
N THR A 14 -7.32 10.47 4.42
CA THR A 14 -7.94 11.59 5.14
C THR A 14 -9.47 11.50 5.05
N GLY A 15 -10.15 11.71 6.17
CA GLY A 15 -11.61 11.69 6.26
C GLY A 15 -12.13 12.29 7.56
N LYS A 16 -13.38 11.96 7.93
CA LYS A 16 -14.01 12.43 9.16
C LYS A 16 -13.28 11.94 10.42
N ASP A 17 -12.62 10.78 10.34
CA ASP A 17 -11.89 10.20 11.46
C ASP A 17 -10.51 10.83 11.67
N GLY A 18 -10.00 11.60 10.71
CA GLY A 18 -8.70 12.27 10.79
C GLY A 18 -7.81 11.95 9.59
N THR A 19 -6.51 11.84 9.83
CA THR A 19 -5.50 11.52 8.81
C THR A 19 -4.55 10.43 9.30
N ILE A 20 -4.31 9.42 8.49
CA ILE A 20 -3.30 8.38 8.73
C ILE A 20 -2.34 8.35 7.55
N VAL A 21 -1.04 8.23 7.84
CA VAL A 21 0.01 8.00 6.85
C VAL A 21 0.58 6.60 7.04
N PHE A 22 0.69 5.86 5.94
CA PHE A 22 1.34 4.54 5.89
C PHE A 22 2.70 4.65 5.19
N ASP A 23 3.68 3.95 5.69
CA ASP A 23 5.00 3.72 5.12
C ASP A 23 5.65 4.97 4.47
N PRO A 24 5.84 6.06 5.21
CA PRO A 24 6.56 7.22 4.69
C PRO A 24 8.03 6.86 4.44
N TYR A 25 8.57 7.25 3.28
CA TYR A 25 9.94 6.99 2.87
C TYR A 25 10.88 8.15 3.19
N GLN A 26 12.15 7.84 3.47
CA GLN A 26 13.19 8.84 3.69
C GLN A 26 13.61 9.50 2.37
N VAL A 27 14.14 10.71 2.49
CA VAL A 27 14.70 11.45 1.33
C VAL A 27 15.77 10.60 0.65
N ASN A 28 15.66 10.43 -0.67
CA ASN A 28 16.56 9.63 -1.51
C ASN A 28 16.57 8.12 -1.24
N SER A 29 15.70 7.58 -0.39
CA SER A 29 15.62 6.13 -0.19
C SER A 29 14.97 5.42 -1.38
N VAL A 30 14.02 6.06 -2.07
CA VAL A 30 13.41 5.53 -3.29
C VAL A 30 13.78 6.43 -4.47
N PRO A 31 14.45 5.89 -5.53
CA PRO A 31 14.83 6.68 -6.69
C PRO A 31 13.64 7.41 -7.33
N GLY A 32 13.83 8.67 -7.72
CA GLY A 32 12.84 9.47 -8.45
C GLY A 32 11.70 10.06 -7.61
N LEU A 33 11.57 9.71 -6.33
CA LEU A 33 10.54 10.28 -5.47
C LEU A 33 10.99 11.59 -4.79
N ASN A 34 10.06 12.52 -4.66
CA ASN A 34 10.27 13.80 -3.99
C ASN A 34 10.28 13.65 -2.46
N PRO A 35 10.98 14.53 -1.72
CA PRO A 35 10.94 14.53 -0.27
C PRO A 35 9.54 14.73 0.28
N LEU A 36 9.18 13.96 1.31
CA LEU A 36 7.90 14.07 1.99
C LEU A 36 7.92 15.16 3.07
N LYS A 37 6.80 15.86 3.20
CA LYS A 37 6.50 16.75 4.33
C LYS A 37 5.00 16.68 4.61
N LEU A 38 4.61 15.80 5.51
CA LEU A 38 3.22 15.43 5.75
C LEU A 38 2.77 15.83 7.16
N LYS A 39 1.44 15.82 7.36
CA LYS A 39 0.79 15.98 8.68
C LYS A 39 -0.23 14.88 8.85
N ALA A 40 -0.23 14.21 10.00
CA ALA A 40 -1.17 13.14 10.27
C ALA A 40 -1.54 13.06 11.75
N ASN A 41 -2.59 12.28 12.04
CA ASN A 41 -2.93 11.91 13.42
C ASN A 41 -2.25 10.59 13.83
N LEU A 42 -1.91 9.74 12.86
CA LEU A 42 -1.23 8.48 13.08
C LEU A 42 -0.29 8.17 11.91
N VAL A 43 0.87 7.59 12.22
CA VAL A 43 1.82 7.05 11.24
C VAL A 43 1.98 5.55 11.49
N LEU A 44 1.75 4.74 10.49
CA LEU A 44 1.89 3.28 10.53
C LEU A 44 2.99 2.86 9.57
N CYS A 45 4.03 2.22 10.10
CA CYS A 45 5.14 1.68 9.32
C CYS A 45 5.08 0.14 9.36
N SER A 46 5.13 -0.48 8.19
CA SER A 46 5.09 -1.93 8.07
C SER A 46 6.35 -2.61 8.57
N HIS A 47 7.50 -1.94 8.44
CA HIS A 47 8.81 -2.39 8.89
C HIS A 47 9.82 -1.23 8.95
N GLU A 48 11.08 -1.50 9.32
CA GLU A 48 12.06 -0.45 9.65
C GLU A 48 13.10 -0.21 8.54
N HIS A 49 12.81 -0.48 7.26
CA HIS A 49 13.66 -0.04 6.16
C HIS A 49 13.42 1.46 5.85
N GLU A 50 14.44 2.12 5.32
CA GLU A 50 14.44 3.58 5.11
C GLU A 50 13.37 4.06 4.12
N ASP A 51 12.93 3.20 3.24
CA ASP A 51 11.87 3.44 2.27
C ASP A 51 10.44 3.26 2.86
N HIS A 52 10.32 2.95 4.19
CA HIS A 52 9.03 2.73 4.86
C HIS A 52 8.92 3.37 6.25
N ASN A 53 9.99 3.91 6.84
CA ASN A 53 10.01 4.27 8.26
C ASN A 53 10.25 5.76 8.56
N ALA A 54 10.13 6.64 7.59
CA ALA A 54 10.43 8.07 7.76
C ALA A 54 9.38 8.82 8.60
N ARG A 55 9.10 8.35 9.82
CA ARG A 55 8.17 9.01 10.77
C ARG A 55 8.53 10.47 11.04
N ASN A 56 9.80 10.82 10.91
CA ASN A 56 10.31 12.19 11.09
C ASN A 56 9.90 13.19 9.99
N CYS A 57 9.41 12.72 8.83
CA CYS A 57 8.88 13.60 7.78
C CYS A 57 7.38 13.89 7.96
N VAL A 58 6.74 13.31 9.01
CA VAL A 58 5.33 13.49 9.31
C VAL A 58 5.16 14.23 10.65
N GLU A 59 4.62 15.44 10.61
CA GLU A 59 4.19 16.18 11.81
C GLU A 59 2.94 15.50 12.38
N THR A 60 3.04 14.96 13.60
CA THR A 60 1.98 14.11 14.16
C THR A 60 1.20 14.81 15.27
N THR A 61 -0.12 14.80 15.17
CA THR A 61 -1.06 15.21 16.23
C THR A 61 -1.84 13.97 16.64
N LEU A 62 -1.49 13.36 17.75
CA LEU A 62 -2.00 12.04 18.14
C LEU A 62 -3.52 12.01 18.28
N LYS A 63 -4.11 10.97 17.70
CA LYS A 63 -5.50 10.56 17.84
C LYS A 63 -5.56 9.04 17.86
N ASP A 64 -6.47 8.47 18.62
CA ASP A 64 -6.68 7.04 18.68
C ASP A 64 -7.46 6.55 17.45
N PHE A 65 -7.00 5.46 16.88
CA PHE A 65 -7.65 4.75 15.78
C PHE A 65 -7.76 3.27 16.11
N LYS A 66 -8.77 2.62 15.55
CA LYS A 66 -8.92 1.18 15.67
C LYS A 66 -8.05 0.50 14.63
N VAL A 67 -6.89 0.02 15.07
CA VAL A 67 -5.88 -0.64 14.24
C VAL A 67 -5.65 -2.06 14.74
N ALA A 68 -5.65 -3.02 13.82
CA ALA A 68 -5.17 -4.37 14.05
C ALA A 68 -3.92 -4.64 13.19
N HIS A 69 -3.07 -5.52 13.68
CA HIS A 69 -1.81 -5.87 13.03
C HIS A 69 -1.74 -7.37 12.78
N ILE A 70 -1.12 -7.76 11.65
CA ILE A 70 -0.73 -9.13 11.37
C ILE A 70 0.76 -9.13 11.06
N GLU A 71 1.56 -9.82 11.87
CA GLU A 71 2.97 -10.03 11.58
C GLU A 71 3.12 -11.04 10.44
N THR A 72 3.93 -10.69 9.45
CA THR A 72 4.30 -11.51 8.30
C THR A 72 5.78 -11.39 8.01
N TYR A 73 6.22 -11.87 6.85
CA TYR A 73 7.61 -11.81 6.44
C TYR A 73 7.78 -11.04 5.14
N HIS A 74 8.91 -10.32 5.07
CA HIS A 74 9.33 -9.55 3.89
C HIS A 74 10.08 -10.43 2.87
N ASP A 75 9.99 -11.73 2.97
CA ASP A 75 10.57 -12.70 2.04
C ASP A 75 9.94 -14.09 2.19
N HIS A 76 10.17 -14.97 1.18
CA HIS A 76 9.72 -16.36 1.18
C HIS A 76 10.51 -17.29 2.12
N HIS A 77 11.47 -16.75 2.88
CA HIS A 77 12.36 -17.49 3.76
C HIS A 77 12.09 -17.20 5.24
N GLN A 78 10.83 -16.89 5.59
CA GLN A 78 10.40 -16.57 6.96
C GLN A 78 11.18 -15.41 7.58
N GLY A 79 11.45 -14.38 6.79
CA GLY A 79 12.13 -13.18 7.23
C GLY A 79 13.65 -13.30 7.42
N SER A 80 14.26 -14.44 7.07
CA SER A 80 15.70 -14.64 7.28
C SER A 80 16.59 -13.77 6.38
N ARG A 81 16.04 -13.20 5.31
CA ARG A 81 16.77 -12.33 4.38
C ARG A 81 16.46 -10.85 4.54
N ARG A 82 15.18 -10.49 4.74
CA ARG A 82 14.70 -9.10 4.77
C ARG A 82 13.91 -8.75 6.03
N GLY A 83 13.76 -9.70 6.95
CA GLY A 83 13.10 -9.46 8.21
C GLY A 83 11.57 -9.65 8.17
N LYS A 84 10.94 -9.05 9.17
CA LYS A 84 9.49 -9.07 9.35
C LYS A 84 8.83 -7.96 8.54
N ASN A 85 7.54 -8.17 8.25
CA ASN A 85 6.62 -7.18 7.71
C ASN A 85 5.35 -7.18 8.56
N THR A 86 4.71 -6.05 8.70
CA THR A 86 3.44 -5.90 9.41
C THR A 86 2.35 -5.44 8.44
N ILE A 87 1.28 -6.24 8.33
CA ILE A 87 0.06 -5.81 7.66
C ILE A 87 -0.75 -4.98 8.65
N HIS A 88 -1.18 -3.79 8.22
CA HIS A 88 -2.06 -2.93 9.01
C HIS A 88 -3.51 -3.05 8.52
N ILE A 89 -4.42 -3.26 9.46
CA ILE A 89 -5.87 -3.28 9.21
C ILE A 89 -6.48 -2.14 10.03
N VAL A 90 -7.07 -1.18 9.35
CA VAL A 90 -7.62 0.03 10.00
C VAL A 90 -9.12 0.13 9.71
N GLU A 91 -9.90 0.40 10.74
CA GLU A 91 -11.27 0.89 10.56
C GLU A 91 -11.22 2.42 10.43
N PHE A 92 -11.63 2.95 9.27
CA PHE A 92 -11.57 4.36 8.94
C PHE A 92 -12.81 4.79 8.15
N ASP A 93 -13.50 5.82 8.61
CA ASP A 93 -14.77 6.30 8.00
C ASP A 93 -15.79 5.16 7.80
N ASP A 94 -15.90 4.26 8.78
CA ASP A 94 -16.73 3.04 8.74
C ASP A 94 -16.33 2.03 7.66
N MET A 95 -15.14 2.12 7.08
CA MET A 95 -14.59 1.20 6.09
C MET A 95 -13.39 0.45 6.64
N LYS A 96 -13.17 -0.77 6.14
CA LYS A 96 -12.03 -1.62 6.46
C LYS A 96 -10.92 -1.42 5.43
N ILE A 97 -9.82 -0.83 5.86
CA ILE A 97 -8.65 -0.53 5.04
C ILE A 97 -7.54 -1.50 5.39
N VAL A 98 -6.92 -2.09 4.40
CA VAL A 98 -5.78 -2.99 4.57
C VAL A 98 -4.58 -2.46 3.80
N HIS A 99 -3.47 -2.26 4.50
CA HIS A 99 -2.16 -1.97 3.91
C HIS A 99 -1.25 -3.17 4.14
N MET A 100 -0.81 -3.83 3.09
CA MET A 100 -0.07 -5.08 3.19
C MET A 100 1.42 -4.90 3.44
N GLY A 101 1.92 -3.64 3.44
CA GLY A 101 3.36 -3.39 3.54
C GLY A 101 4.13 -4.13 2.46
N ASP A 102 5.34 -4.51 2.78
CA ASP A 102 6.22 -5.27 1.89
C ASP A 102 6.10 -6.78 2.13
N ILE A 103 4.87 -7.29 2.10
CA ILE A 103 4.68 -8.72 2.21
C ILE A 103 5.45 -9.46 1.12
N GLY A 104 6.30 -10.41 1.51
CA GLY A 104 7.15 -11.18 0.62
C GLY A 104 6.85 -12.69 0.60
N CYS A 105 5.69 -13.12 1.13
CA CYS A 105 5.31 -14.53 1.19
C CYS A 105 3.80 -14.71 1.09
N MET A 106 3.37 -15.92 0.76
CA MET A 106 1.94 -16.27 0.81
C MET A 106 1.54 -16.69 2.22
N MET A 107 0.43 -16.15 2.72
CA MET A 107 -0.17 -16.52 3.99
C MET A 107 -1.14 -17.70 3.81
N ASP A 108 -1.17 -18.61 4.76
CA ASP A 108 -2.14 -19.71 4.79
C ASP A 108 -3.54 -19.16 5.13
N ASP A 109 -3.63 -18.29 6.13
CA ASP A 109 -4.90 -17.70 6.58
C ASP A 109 -4.99 -16.20 6.23
N VAL A 110 -6.00 -15.83 5.45
CA VAL A 110 -6.34 -14.45 5.08
C VAL A 110 -7.70 -14.00 5.66
N SER A 111 -8.26 -14.76 6.60
CA SER A 111 -9.63 -14.53 7.13
C SER A 111 -9.84 -13.10 7.65
N LYS A 112 -8.86 -12.55 8.35
CA LYS A 112 -8.91 -11.18 8.89
C LYS A 112 -8.88 -10.10 7.80
N LEU A 113 -8.36 -10.41 6.60
CA LEU A 113 -8.26 -9.48 5.47
C LEU A 113 -9.52 -9.50 4.60
N LYS A 114 -10.31 -10.58 4.64
CA LYS A 114 -11.45 -10.80 3.75
C LYS A 114 -12.44 -9.64 3.74
N ASN A 115 -12.97 -9.38 2.53
CA ASN A 115 -14.00 -8.39 2.27
C ASN A 115 -13.64 -6.99 2.78
N CYS A 116 -12.35 -6.61 2.73
CA CYS A 116 -11.95 -5.25 3.03
C CYS A 116 -12.46 -4.29 1.95
N ASP A 117 -12.70 -3.04 2.36
CA ASP A 117 -13.16 -1.99 1.44
C ASP A 117 -12.03 -1.52 0.54
N VAL A 118 -10.81 -1.41 1.08
CA VAL A 118 -9.62 -1.03 0.33
C VAL A 118 -8.46 -1.97 0.68
N LEU A 119 -7.80 -2.48 -0.34
CA LEU A 119 -6.57 -3.27 -0.24
C LEU A 119 -5.44 -2.56 -0.97
N MET A 120 -4.43 -2.12 -0.25
CA MET A 120 -3.16 -1.63 -0.78
C MET A 120 -2.17 -2.81 -0.79
N ILE A 121 -1.70 -3.23 -1.98
CA ILE A 121 -0.97 -4.48 -2.18
C ILE A 121 0.26 -4.29 -3.06
N PRO A 122 1.47 -4.77 -2.64
CA PRO A 122 2.65 -4.71 -3.47
C PRO A 122 2.55 -5.67 -4.67
N ILE A 123 3.11 -5.25 -5.80
CA ILE A 123 3.10 -6.03 -7.05
C ILE A 123 4.46 -6.11 -7.74
N GLY A 124 5.46 -5.39 -7.23
CA GLY A 124 6.74 -5.19 -7.92
C GLY A 124 7.68 -6.40 -7.92
N GLY A 125 7.41 -7.42 -7.14
CA GLY A 125 8.29 -8.59 -7.03
C GLY A 125 9.66 -8.24 -6.42
N TYR A 126 10.67 -9.06 -6.63
CA TYR A 126 12.05 -8.99 -6.14
C TYR A 126 12.18 -8.82 -4.62
N TYR A 127 11.66 -7.74 -4.06
CA TYR A 127 11.63 -7.49 -2.61
C TYR A 127 10.34 -7.99 -1.96
N THR A 128 9.23 -7.97 -2.68
CA THR A 128 7.88 -8.30 -2.22
C THR A 128 7.29 -9.46 -3.02
N ILE A 129 6.03 -9.77 -2.79
CA ILE A 129 5.26 -10.63 -3.71
C ILE A 129 5.21 -10.01 -5.10
N ASP A 130 5.10 -10.86 -6.12
CA ASP A 130 4.95 -10.45 -7.51
C ASP A 130 3.46 -10.28 -7.91
N THR A 131 3.24 -9.88 -9.16
CA THR A 131 1.88 -9.72 -9.74
C THR A 131 1.02 -10.97 -9.59
N LYS A 132 1.57 -12.17 -9.83
CA LYS A 132 0.80 -13.43 -9.77
C LYS A 132 0.38 -13.78 -8.35
N GLU A 133 1.25 -13.54 -7.39
CA GLU A 133 0.96 -13.74 -5.97
C GLU A 133 -0.04 -12.69 -5.46
N ALA A 134 0.08 -11.44 -5.90
CA ALA A 134 -0.87 -10.38 -5.59
C ALA A 134 -2.28 -10.71 -6.11
N LEU A 135 -2.42 -11.20 -7.32
CA LEU A 135 -3.70 -11.63 -7.88
C LEU A 135 -4.32 -12.80 -7.09
N LYS A 136 -3.51 -13.77 -6.62
CA LYS A 136 -3.98 -14.84 -5.73
C LYS A 136 -4.49 -14.29 -4.39
N TYR A 137 -3.83 -13.27 -3.83
CA TYR A 137 -4.32 -12.59 -2.64
C TYR A 137 -5.66 -11.91 -2.88
N ILE A 138 -5.79 -11.16 -3.99
CA ILE A 138 -7.03 -10.48 -4.37
C ILE A 138 -8.17 -11.48 -4.51
N GLU A 139 -7.95 -12.62 -5.17
CA GLU A 139 -8.92 -13.69 -5.30
C GLU A 139 -9.35 -14.29 -3.95
N ARG A 140 -8.42 -14.44 -2.98
CA ARG A 140 -8.71 -15.02 -1.66
C ARG A 140 -9.36 -14.01 -0.69
N ILE A 141 -8.99 -12.72 -0.80
CA ILE A 141 -9.42 -11.66 0.10
C ILE A 141 -10.78 -11.09 -0.34
N HIS A 142 -11.07 -11.04 -1.64
CA HIS A 142 -12.24 -10.39 -2.23
C HIS A 142 -12.39 -8.92 -1.80
N PRO A 143 -11.38 -8.06 -1.99
CA PRO A 143 -11.47 -6.65 -1.66
C PRO A 143 -12.44 -5.94 -2.60
N ARG A 144 -13.06 -4.84 -2.14
CA ARG A 144 -13.91 -4.01 -2.99
C ARG A 144 -13.09 -3.10 -3.90
N ILE A 145 -12.05 -2.49 -3.37
CA ILE A 145 -11.13 -1.62 -4.11
C ILE A 145 -9.71 -2.14 -3.92
N VAL A 146 -8.95 -2.24 -5.00
CA VAL A 146 -7.55 -2.64 -5.00
C VAL A 146 -6.70 -1.46 -5.44
N ILE A 147 -5.62 -1.19 -4.72
CA ILE A 147 -4.62 -0.20 -5.09
C ILE A 147 -3.25 -0.90 -5.12
N PRO A 148 -2.66 -1.11 -6.32
CA PRO A 148 -1.33 -1.68 -6.43
C PRO A 148 -0.28 -0.67 -5.96
N MET A 149 0.78 -1.17 -5.35
CA MET A 149 1.88 -0.37 -4.84
C MET A 149 3.23 -1.10 -5.00
N HIS A 150 4.32 -0.46 -4.58
CA HIS A 150 5.68 -1.02 -4.56
C HIS A 150 6.12 -1.59 -5.93
N TYR A 151 5.89 -0.83 -6.98
CA TYR A 151 6.36 -1.11 -8.34
C TYR A 151 7.17 0.07 -8.86
N ARG A 152 7.85 -0.09 -9.98
CA ARG A 152 8.58 1.00 -10.64
C ARG A 152 7.83 1.55 -11.84
N SER A 153 8.15 2.79 -12.17
CA SER A 153 7.85 3.42 -13.45
C SER A 153 9.16 3.80 -14.17
N HIS A 154 9.06 4.60 -15.21
CA HIS A 154 10.24 5.21 -15.83
C HIS A 154 10.82 6.36 -15.00
N GLU A 155 10.03 6.94 -14.11
CA GLU A 155 10.40 8.14 -13.34
C GLU A 155 10.82 7.81 -11.91
N PHE A 156 10.33 6.70 -11.34
CA PHE A 156 10.60 6.35 -9.94
C PHE A 156 10.66 4.84 -9.71
N GLY A 157 11.20 4.48 -8.55
CA GLY A 157 11.31 3.11 -8.06
C GLY A 157 12.67 2.48 -8.34
N TYR A 158 12.89 1.33 -7.74
CA TYR A 158 14.14 0.58 -7.95
C TYR A 158 14.10 -0.18 -9.27
N ASP A 159 15.19 -0.17 -10.02
CA ASP A 159 15.30 -0.82 -11.35
C ASP A 159 14.98 -2.32 -11.35
N VAL A 160 15.15 -2.98 -10.22
CA VAL A 160 14.89 -4.42 -10.05
C VAL A 160 13.41 -4.76 -9.90
N LEU A 161 12.55 -3.77 -9.65
CA LEU A 161 11.11 -3.99 -9.53
C LEU A 161 10.45 -4.11 -10.92
N SER A 162 9.36 -4.86 -10.97
CA SER A 162 8.47 -4.89 -12.14
C SER A 162 7.68 -3.58 -12.26
N THR A 163 7.23 -3.26 -13.47
CA THR A 163 6.22 -2.23 -13.71
C THR A 163 4.82 -2.74 -13.34
N ASN A 164 3.82 -1.88 -13.42
CA ASN A 164 2.43 -2.26 -13.18
C ASN A 164 1.72 -2.85 -14.42
N GLU A 165 2.39 -2.96 -15.56
CA GLU A 165 1.80 -3.39 -16.84
C GLU A 165 1.18 -4.79 -16.78
N GLU A 166 1.93 -5.78 -16.26
CA GLU A 166 1.44 -7.15 -16.13
C GLU A 166 0.21 -7.21 -15.21
N PHE A 167 0.22 -6.45 -14.12
CA PHE A 167 -0.89 -6.37 -13.18
C PHE A 167 -2.13 -5.77 -13.84
N ILE A 168 -1.99 -4.69 -14.59
CA ILE A 168 -3.08 -4.04 -15.34
C ILE A 168 -3.68 -4.99 -16.37
N GLN A 169 -2.84 -5.71 -17.14
CA GLN A 169 -3.31 -6.64 -18.16
C GLN A 169 -4.13 -7.81 -17.59
N GLN A 170 -3.86 -8.23 -16.37
CA GLN A 170 -4.53 -9.35 -15.70
C GLN A 170 -5.65 -8.91 -14.74
N SER A 171 -5.80 -7.61 -14.50
CA SER A 171 -6.83 -7.06 -13.61
C SER A 171 -8.09 -6.68 -14.38
N SER A 172 -9.22 -6.62 -13.67
CA SER A 172 -10.50 -6.16 -14.20
C SER A 172 -10.92 -4.83 -13.55
N ASN A 173 -11.86 -4.13 -14.20
CA ASN A 173 -12.43 -2.88 -13.69
C ASN A 173 -11.36 -1.82 -13.35
N ILE A 174 -10.39 -1.65 -14.25
CA ILE A 174 -9.32 -0.66 -14.07
C ILE A 174 -9.92 0.75 -14.13
N VAL A 175 -9.59 1.54 -13.13
CA VAL A 175 -9.85 2.99 -13.09
C VAL A 175 -8.52 3.69 -12.92
N TYR A 176 -8.21 4.56 -13.85
CA TYR A 176 -7.01 5.39 -13.76
C TYR A 176 -7.33 6.63 -12.96
N VAL A 177 -6.48 6.93 -12.01
CA VAL A 177 -6.56 8.11 -11.16
C VAL A 177 -5.24 8.87 -11.20
N ASP A 178 -5.26 10.14 -10.88
CA ASP A 178 -4.01 10.89 -10.69
C ASP A 178 -3.25 10.32 -9.47
N ASP A 179 -2.93 11.12 -8.49
CA ASP A 179 -2.30 10.71 -7.24
C ASP A 179 -3.32 10.43 -6.12
N SER A 180 -4.61 10.64 -6.35
CA SER A 180 -5.62 10.53 -5.31
C SER A 180 -6.92 9.89 -5.77
N LEU A 181 -7.60 9.24 -4.82
CA LEU A 181 -8.88 8.57 -5.01
C LEU A 181 -9.84 8.93 -3.87
N GLU A 182 -11.05 9.37 -4.21
CA GLU A 182 -12.12 9.50 -3.23
C GLU A 182 -12.92 8.21 -3.12
N VAL A 183 -13.09 7.73 -1.89
CA VAL A 183 -13.77 6.47 -1.58
C VAL A 183 -14.83 6.67 -0.52
N ASN A 184 -15.98 6.06 -0.73
CA ASN A 184 -17.06 5.90 0.24
C ASN A 184 -17.68 4.49 0.13
N LYS A 185 -18.67 4.19 0.95
CA LYS A 185 -19.33 2.87 0.94
C LYS A 185 -20.05 2.53 -0.37
N GLU A 186 -20.41 3.54 -1.15
CA GLU A 186 -21.15 3.38 -2.41
C GLU A 186 -20.21 3.28 -3.62
N THR A 187 -18.91 3.54 -3.44
CA THR A 187 -17.91 3.40 -4.50
C THR A 187 -17.91 1.97 -5.02
N LYS A 188 -18.12 1.81 -6.33
CA LYS A 188 -18.13 0.50 -6.99
C LYS A 188 -16.78 -0.20 -6.89
N GLY A 189 -16.81 -1.53 -6.93
CA GLY A 189 -15.60 -2.35 -6.94
C GLY A 189 -14.73 -2.04 -8.15
N GLN A 190 -13.44 -1.74 -7.91
CA GLN A 190 -12.49 -1.31 -8.94
C GLN A 190 -11.04 -1.55 -8.54
N THR A 191 -10.17 -1.58 -9.55
CA THR A 191 -8.72 -1.51 -9.37
C THR A 191 -8.27 -0.10 -9.75
N ALA A 192 -7.79 0.68 -8.77
CA ALA A 192 -7.36 2.06 -8.98
C ALA A 192 -5.85 2.12 -9.23
N VAL A 193 -5.45 2.59 -10.39
CA VAL A 193 -4.05 2.72 -10.82
C VAL A 193 -3.74 4.19 -11.06
N SER A 194 -2.62 4.68 -10.50
CA SER A 194 -2.23 6.07 -10.68
C SER A 194 -1.77 6.38 -12.11
N TYR A 195 -2.26 7.48 -12.66
CA TYR A 195 -1.89 8.00 -13.99
C TYR A 195 -0.47 8.57 -14.05
N THR A 196 0.01 9.14 -12.95
CA THR A 196 1.33 9.79 -12.88
C THR A 196 2.49 8.86 -13.25
N HIS A 197 2.17 7.59 -13.45
CA HIS A 197 3.14 6.53 -13.72
C HIS A 197 2.86 5.75 -15.00
N LEU A 198 1.89 6.18 -15.77
CA LEU A 198 1.69 5.72 -17.14
C LEU A 198 2.50 6.64 -18.05
N THR A 199 3.70 6.20 -18.40
CA THR A 199 4.41 6.81 -19.52
C THR A 199 3.64 6.50 -20.80
N LEU A 200 3.18 7.56 -21.45
CA LEU A 200 2.78 7.50 -22.85
C LEU A 200 3.99 7.22 -23.72
#